data_1dff82029125493dd6e7834feb8ff27d
#
_entry.id   1dff82029125493dd6e7834feb8ff27d
#
_cell.length_a   1.000
_cell.length_b   1.000
_cell.length_c   1.000
_cell.angle_alpha   90.00
_cell.angle_beta   90.00
_cell.angle_gamma   90.00
#
_symmetry.space_group_name_H-M   'P 1'
#
loop_
_entity.id
_entity.type
_entity.pdbx_description
1 polymer ?
#
loop_
_entity_poly.entity_id
_entity_poly.type
_entity_poly.pdbx_seq_one_letter_code
_entity_poly.pdbx_strand_id
1 'polypeptide(L)' 'MTATVINDHFFLKYRELLDAEDHAFDELEHACEEGDRQQFNKDMADWQTALRDKMAFLQHHGIELRMPVA' A
#
# COMPACT_ATOMS: atom_id res chain seq x y z
N MET A 1 12.78 -22.81 17.52
CA MET A 1 12.38 -22.23 16.29
C MET A 1 11.89 -20.83 16.48
N THR A 2 12.32 -19.98 15.62
CA THR A 2 11.92 -18.60 15.70
C THR A 2 10.45 -18.47 15.34
N ALA A 3 9.71 -17.84 16.21
CA ALA A 3 8.34 -17.54 15.90
C ALA A 3 8.32 -16.59 14.71
N THR A 4 7.68 -17.01 13.69
CA THR A 4 7.54 -16.13 12.55
C THR A 4 6.28 -15.32 12.71
N VAL A 5 6.37 -14.05 12.43
CA VAL A 5 5.21 -13.19 12.44
C VAL A 5 4.38 -13.38 11.18
N ILE A 6 4.94 -14.10 10.23
CA ILE A 6 4.27 -14.33 8.96
C ILE A 6 3.44 -15.59 9.09
N ASN A 7 2.13 -15.42 9.15
CA ASN A 7 1.17 -16.51 9.22
C ASN A 7 -0.01 -16.18 8.32
N ASP A 8 -1.01 -17.05 8.31
CA ASP A 8 -2.16 -16.86 7.43
C ASP A 8 -2.88 -15.55 7.69
N HIS A 9 -3.02 -15.19 8.97
CA HIS A 9 -3.67 -13.94 9.32
C HIS A 9 -2.89 -12.74 8.80
N PHE A 10 -1.57 -12.79 8.93
CA PHE A 10 -0.70 -11.75 8.42
C PHE A 10 -0.88 -11.60 6.91
N PHE A 11 -0.85 -12.71 6.18
CA PHE A 11 -0.98 -12.67 4.72
C PHE A 11 -2.33 -12.14 4.27
N LEU A 12 -3.39 -12.50 4.98
CA LEU A 12 -4.71 -11.99 4.64
C LEU A 12 -4.75 -10.48 4.77
N LYS A 13 -4.23 -9.96 5.87
CA LYS A 13 -4.20 -8.52 6.11
C LYS A 13 -3.31 -7.81 5.10
N TYR A 14 -2.15 -8.37 4.84
CA TYR A 14 -1.23 -7.77 3.88
C TYR A 14 -1.85 -7.73 2.49
N ARG A 15 -2.54 -8.79 2.11
CA ARG A 15 -3.21 -8.83 0.81
C ARG A 15 -4.30 -7.78 0.71
N GLU A 16 -5.04 -7.56 1.79
CA GLU A 16 -6.03 -6.50 1.81
C GLU A 16 -5.40 -5.14 1.57
N LEU A 17 -4.24 -4.90 2.17
CA LEU A 17 -3.53 -3.65 1.99
C LEU A 17 -2.99 -3.49 0.57
N LEU A 18 -2.52 -4.57 -0.02
CA LEU A 18 -2.07 -4.54 -1.41
C LEU A 18 -3.24 -4.27 -2.35
N ASP A 19 -4.38 -4.88 -2.10
CA ASP A 19 -5.57 -4.66 -2.91
C ASP A 19 -6.04 -3.22 -2.81
N ALA A 20 -5.98 -2.64 -1.61
CA ALA A 20 -6.35 -1.25 -1.41
C ALA A 20 -5.42 -0.32 -2.18
N GLU A 21 -4.13 -0.62 -2.17
CA GLU A 21 -3.15 0.16 -2.90
C GLU A 21 -3.39 0.08 -4.39
N ASP A 22 -3.62 -1.12 -4.91
CA ASP A 22 -3.88 -1.33 -6.33
C ASP A 22 -5.13 -0.59 -6.76
N HIS A 23 -6.18 -0.65 -5.95
CA HIS A 23 -7.42 0.03 -6.25
C HIS A 23 -7.23 1.54 -6.30
N ALA A 24 -6.51 2.06 -5.32
CA ALA A 24 -6.24 3.50 -5.26
C ALA A 24 -5.42 3.94 -6.47
N PHE A 25 -4.46 3.13 -6.87
CA PHE A 25 -3.63 3.45 -8.03
C PHE A 25 -4.45 3.42 -9.33
N ASP A 26 -5.35 2.45 -9.44
CA ASP A 26 -6.21 2.33 -10.60
C ASP A 26 -7.10 3.56 -10.76
N GLU A 27 -7.66 4.05 -9.65
CA GLU A 27 -8.44 5.28 -9.66
C GLU A 27 -7.60 6.47 -10.08
N LEU A 28 -6.35 6.51 -9.63
CA LEU A 28 -5.42 7.56 -9.98
C LEU A 28 -5.17 7.58 -11.48
N GLU A 29 -4.99 6.42 -12.09
CA GLU A 29 -4.79 6.30 -13.52
C GLU A 29 -5.99 6.81 -14.29
N HIS A 30 -7.19 6.47 -13.84
CA HIS A 30 -8.42 6.93 -14.48
C HIS A 30 -8.53 8.45 -14.44
N ALA A 31 -8.23 9.05 -13.29
CA ALA A 31 -8.28 10.50 -13.18
C ALA A 31 -7.27 11.17 -14.10
N CYS A 32 -6.11 10.54 -14.25
CA CYS A 32 -5.08 11.03 -15.14
C CYS A 32 -5.54 10.99 -16.59
N GLU A 33 -6.15 9.88 -16.98
CA GLU A 33 -6.66 9.72 -18.35
C GLU A 33 -7.76 10.70 -18.68
N GLU A 34 -8.61 10.99 -17.70
CA GLU A 34 -9.72 11.92 -17.87
C GLU A 34 -9.29 13.39 -17.80
N GLY A 35 -8.09 13.62 -17.31
CA GLY A 35 -7.58 14.98 -17.16
C GLY A 35 -8.24 15.74 -16.03
N ASP A 36 -8.83 15.07 -15.07
CA ASP A 36 -9.48 15.69 -13.93
C ASP A 36 -8.48 15.92 -12.82
N ARG A 37 -7.99 17.14 -12.73
CA ARG A 37 -6.94 17.48 -11.79
C ARG A 37 -7.40 17.36 -10.34
N GLN A 38 -8.63 17.75 -10.03
CA GLN A 38 -9.14 17.66 -8.68
C GLN A 38 -9.24 16.22 -8.24
N GLN A 39 -9.79 15.37 -9.09
CA GLN A 39 -9.92 13.97 -8.79
C GLN A 39 -8.53 13.31 -8.70
N PHE A 40 -7.62 13.71 -9.59
CA PHE A 40 -6.25 13.20 -9.54
C PHE A 40 -5.59 13.50 -8.19
N ASN A 41 -5.72 14.74 -7.71
CA ASN A 41 -5.12 15.13 -6.44
C ASN A 41 -5.70 14.35 -5.27
N LYS A 42 -7.01 14.14 -5.29
CA LYS A 42 -7.66 13.35 -4.25
C LYS A 42 -7.21 11.89 -4.29
N ASP A 43 -7.16 11.32 -5.48
CA ASP A 43 -6.76 9.92 -5.65
C ASP A 43 -5.28 9.73 -5.31
N MET A 44 -4.45 10.73 -5.58
CA MET A 44 -3.05 10.69 -5.19
C MET A 44 -2.91 10.62 -3.67
N ALA A 45 -3.70 11.43 -2.95
CA ALA A 45 -3.68 11.42 -1.49
C ALA A 45 -4.16 10.07 -0.96
N ASP A 46 -5.18 9.49 -1.57
CA ASP A 46 -5.70 8.17 -1.17
C ASP A 46 -4.66 7.08 -1.40
N TRP A 47 -3.97 7.14 -2.53
CA TRP A 47 -2.92 6.18 -2.84
C TRP A 47 -1.76 6.29 -1.86
N GLN A 48 -1.36 7.52 -1.53
CA GLN A 48 -0.28 7.74 -0.56
C GLN A 48 -0.66 7.21 0.82
N THR A 49 -1.93 7.36 1.20
CA THR A 49 -2.43 6.82 2.46
C THR A 49 -2.35 5.30 2.46
N ALA A 50 -2.75 4.67 1.35
CA ALA A 50 -2.68 3.21 1.24
C ALA A 50 -1.24 2.72 1.35
N LEU A 51 -0.29 3.42 0.73
CA LEU A 51 1.13 3.08 0.85
C LEU A 51 1.60 3.20 2.29
N ARG A 52 1.22 4.27 2.96
CA ARG A 52 1.62 4.51 4.34
C ARG A 52 1.06 3.43 5.26
N ASP A 53 -0.18 3.06 5.05
CA ASP A 53 -0.82 2.03 5.86
C ASP A 53 -0.10 0.69 5.69
N LYS A 54 0.28 0.36 4.46
CA LYS A 54 1.01 -0.86 4.18
C LYS A 54 2.37 -0.85 4.88
N MET A 55 3.10 0.25 4.77
CA MET A 55 4.40 0.37 5.41
C MET A 55 4.30 0.29 6.93
N ALA A 56 3.30 0.96 7.50
CA ALA A 56 3.09 0.92 8.94
C ALA A 56 2.76 -0.49 9.41
N PHE A 57 1.97 -1.22 8.64
CA PHE A 57 1.62 -2.59 8.97
C PHE A 57 2.88 -3.48 9.00
N LEU A 58 3.73 -3.35 7.99
CA LEU A 58 4.96 -4.13 7.92
C LEU A 58 5.90 -3.79 9.07
N GLN A 59 6.03 -2.52 9.40
CA GLN A 59 6.86 -2.09 10.51
C GLN A 59 6.33 -2.60 11.84
N HIS A 60 5.02 -2.58 12.00
CA HIS A 60 4.38 -3.06 13.22
C HIS A 60 4.70 -4.53 13.48
N HIS A 61 4.84 -5.30 12.41
CA HIS A 61 5.16 -6.72 12.51
C HIS A 61 6.65 -7.00 12.47
N GLY A 62 7.47 -5.96 12.57
CA GLY A 62 8.91 -6.11 12.64
C GLY A 62 9.59 -6.45 11.33
N ILE A 63 8.90 -6.24 10.24
CA ILE A 63 9.48 -6.51 8.92
C ILE A 63 10.13 -5.24 8.42
N GLU A 64 11.43 -5.28 8.24
CA GLU A 64 12.15 -4.15 7.71
C GLU A 64 12.18 -4.22 6.19
N LEU A 65 11.74 -3.14 5.57
CA LEU A 65 11.87 -3.01 4.14
C LEU A 65 13.19 -2.33 3.85
N ARG A 66 14.18 -3.13 3.50
CA ARG A 66 15.46 -2.57 3.14
C ARG A 66 15.46 -2.27 1.66
N MET A 67 15.59 -1.00 1.36
CA MET A 67 15.80 -0.61 -0.01
C MET A 67 17.23 -0.99 -0.38
N PRO A 68 17.42 -1.64 -1.52
CA PRO A 68 18.79 -1.90 -1.95
C PRO A 68 19.48 -0.58 -2.19
N VAL A 69 20.57 -0.40 -1.48
CA VAL A 69 21.35 0.80 -1.64
C VAL A 69 22.40 0.50 -2.70
N ALA A 70 22.32 1.25 -3.73
CA ALA A 70 23.29 1.08 -4.80
C ALA A 70 24.66 1.55 -4.34
#